data_95ae9a1e4c6ecdc54085a4250ec3fe1f
#
_entry.id   95ae9a1e4c6ecdc54085a4250ec3fe1f
#
_cell.length_a   1.000
_cell.length_b   1.000
_cell.length_c   1.000
_cell.angle_alpha   90.00
_cell.angle_beta   90.00
_cell.angle_gamma   90.00
#
_symmetry.space_group_name_H-M   'P 1'
#
loop_
_entity.id
_entity.type
_entity.pdbx_description
1 polymer ?
#
loop_
_entity_poly.entity_id
_entity_poly.type
_entity_poly.pdbx_seq_one_letter_code
_entity_poly.pdbx_strand_id
1 'polypeptide(L)'
;MTQNHHTQLPANAQTITFDAVSQSFPQSGKNTHEVLREVSFTAAAGEIISVIGASGCGKSTLLRAAAGLNRITGGQVGIGNTPVSGLDQRVAVGFQEPRLLPWRTVADNVALGLPQGIPKTRAQERIRELLRLVGLADYATHRPKEISGGMAQRVSLARALAREPGVLLLDEPFGALDALTRIKMQDLLLDIHRQDPTTILLVTHDVEEALYLSDRVIVLGKPAPDAPATITRVVTISDAHPRDRASKELTALRAELLAELGVEKADTTPVPA
;
A
#
# COMPACT_ATOMS: atom_id res chain seq x y z
N MET A 1 -28.57 1.36 -26.51
CA MET A 1 -28.91 0.88 -25.15
C MET A 1 -27.62 0.65 -24.41
N THR A 2 -27.16 1.67 -23.71
CA THR A 2 -25.92 1.67 -22.90
C THR A 2 -26.26 1.02 -21.57
N GLN A 3 -25.74 -0.20 -21.34
CA GLN A 3 -25.82 -0.85 -20.03
C GLN A 3 -24.89 -0.11 -19.07
N ASN A 4 -25.47 0.67 -18.16
CA ASN A 4 -24.79 1.14 -16.95
C ASN A 4 -24.41 -0.08 -16.12
N HIS A 5 -23.15 -0.48 -16.14
CA HIS A 5 -22.59 -1.33 -15.11
C HIS A 5 -22.51 -0.50 -13.81
N HIS A 6 -23.58 -0.52 -13.04
CA HIS A 6 -23.51 -0.21 -11.62
C HIS A 6 -22.62 -1.28 -10.98
N THR A 7 -21.34 -0.96 -10.81
CA THR A 7 -20.47 -1.72 -9.92
C THR A 7 -21.07 -1.59 -8.53
N GLN A 8 -21.69 -2.64 -8.03
CA GLN A 8 -22.14 -2.71 -6.62
C GLN A 8 -20.88 -2.51 -5.77
N LEU A 9 -20.86 -1.45 -4.95
CA LEU A 9 -19.80 -1.25 -3.96
C LEU A 9 -19.76 -2.49 -3.06
N PRO A 10 -18.58 -3.07 -2.84
CA PRO A 10 -18.44 -4.26 -2.03
C PRO A 10 -18.85 -3.99 -0.59
N ALA A 11 -19.41 -5.01 0.06
CA ALA A 11 -20.02 -4.89 1.38
C ALA A 11 -19.08 -4.40 2.48
N ASN A 12 -17.75 -4.50 2.30
CA ASN A 12 -16.74 -4.20 3.32
C ASN A 12 -15.83 -3.01 3.01
N ALA A 13 -15.67 -2.58 1.73
CA ALA A 13 -14.79 -1.48 1.41
C ALA A 13 -15.22 -0.16 2.08
N GLN A 14 -14.27 0.55 2.67
CA GLN A 14 -14.49 1.81 3.38
C GLN A 14 -13.72 2.94 2.70
N THR A 15 -14.30 4.13 2.65
CA THR A 15 -13.53 5.32 2.29
C THR A 15 -12.44 5.59 3.33
N ILE A 16 -11.32 6.15 2.90
CA ILE A 16 -10.34 6.73 3.80
C ILE A 16 -10.08 8.19 3.43
N THR A 17 -10.20 9.08 4.40
CA THR A 17 -10.07 10.52 4.21
C THR A 17 -8.94 11.06 5.07
N PHE A 18 -8.06 11.83 4.45
CA PHE A 18 -7.07 12.68 5.11
C PHE A 18 -7.53 14.12 4.94
N ASP A 19 -7.69 14.84 6.05
CA ASP A 19 -8.16 16.21 6.08
C ASP A 19 -7.13 17.08 6.82
N ALA A 20 -6.39 17.90 6.08
CA ALA A 20 -5.33 18.78 6.54
C ALA A 20 -4.32 18.09 7.49
N VAL A 21 -3.96 16.84 7.20
CA VAL A 21 -3.10 16.02 8.07
C VAL A 21 -1.70 16.60 8.12
N SER A 22 -1.27 16.94 9.35
CA SER A 22 0.07 17.42 9.66
C SER A 22 0.72 16.53 10.72
N GLN A 23 2.03 16.29 10.58
CA GLN A 23 2.79 15.46 11.51
C GLN A 23 4.14 16.06 11.83
N SER A 24 4.37 16.30 13.12
CA SER A 24 5.64 16.76 13.67
C SER A 24 6.16 15.76 14.70
N PHE A 25 7.47 15.65 14.78
CA PHE A 25 8.18 14.83 15.77
C PHE A 25 9.08 15.71 16.64
N PRO A 26 9.19 15.43 17.95
CA PRO A 26 10.16 16.09 18.81
C PRO A 26 11.58 15.89 18.30
N GLN A 27 12.36 16.94 18.25
CA GLN A 27 13.79 16.92 17.97
C GLN A 27 14.57 17.34 19.22
N SER A 28 15.85 17.09 19.29
CA SER A 28 16.70 17.45 20.44
C SER A 28 16.55 18.94 20.78
N GLY A 29 16.19 19.25 22.03
CA GLY A 29 15.88 20.60 22.50
C GLY A 29 14.38 20.89 22.43
N LYS A 30 14.00 22.18 22.27
CA LYS A 30 12.60 22.61 22.14
C LYS A 30 12.08 22.59 20.69
N ASN A 31 12.88 22.13 19.74
CA ASN A 31 12.53 22.14 18.33
C ASN A 31 11.69 20.92 17.97
N THR A 32 10.73 21.11 17.09
CA THR A 32 9.96 20.05 16.43
C THR A 32 10.34 20.00 14.96
N HIS A 33 10.46 18.79 14.42
CA HIS A 33 10.63 18.56 12.98
C HIS A 33 9.29 18.20 12.37
N GLU A 34 8.73 19.10 11.56
CA GLU A 34 7.50 18.85 10.82
C GLU A 34 7.81 18.04 9.55
N VAL A 35 7.22 16.86 9.45
CA VAL A 35 7.43 15.92 8.34
C VAL A 35 6.35 16.06 7.27
N LEU A 36 5.10 16.25 7.68
CA LEU A 36 3.94 16.41 6.81
C LEU A 36 3.20 17.68 7.18
N ARG A 37 2.70 18.40 6.17
CA ARG A 37 1.87 19.60 6.33
C ARG A 37 0.64 19.56 5.45
N GLU A 38 -0.53 19.68 6.07
CA GLU A 38 -1.84 19.88 5.43
C GLU A 38 -2.13 18.92 4.26
N VAL A 39 -1.78 17.65 4.44
CA VAL A 39 -2.04 16.61 3.43
C VAL A 39 -3.53 16.29 3.43
N SER A 40 -4.21 16.55 2.28
CA SER A 40 -5.65 16.33 2.15
C SER A 40 -5.99 15.56 0.88
N PHE A 41 -6.62 14.40 1.04
CA PHE A 41 -7.23 13.63 -0.04
C PHE A 41 -8.19 12.59 0.51
N THR A 42 -9.02 12.03 -0.36
CA THR A 42 -9.92 10.92 -0.01
C THR A 42 -9.72 9.80 -1.02
N ALA A 43 -9.55 8.57 -0.56
CA ALA A 43 -9.72 7.37 -1.37
C ALA A 43 -11.17 6.91 -1.26
N ALA A 44 -11.83 6.73 -2.39
CA ALA A 44 -13.18 6.18 -2.44
C ALA A 44 -13.19 4.71 -2.01
N ALA A 45 -14.36 4.19 -1.60
CA ALA A 45 -14.48 2.77 -1.26
C ALA A 45 -14.14 1.91 -2.49
N GLY A 46 -13.20 0.98 -2.34
CA GLY A 46 -12.73 0.10 -3.41
C GLY A 46 -11.70 0.74 -4.35
N GLU A 47 -11.24 1.96 -4.09
CA GLU A 47 -10.20 2.63 -4.89
C GLU A 47 -8.80 2.18 -4.47
N ILE A 48 -7.89 2.04 -5.42
CA ILE A 48 -6.46 1.85 -5.17
C ILE A 48 -5.74 3.17 -5.37
N ILE A 49 -5.15 3.71 -4.30
CA ILE A 49 -4.30 4.91 -4.36
C ILE A 49 -2.86 4.55 -4.00
N SER A 50 -1.92 4.96 -4.84
CA SER A 50 -0.50 4.94 -4.48
C SER A 50 -0.02 6.30 -4.02
N VAL A 51 0.85 6.30 -3.01
CA VAL A 51 1.61 7.46 -2.56
C VAL A 51 3.08 7.24 -2.89
N ILE A 52 3.62 8.08 -3.76
CA ILE A 52 5.04 8.08 -4.15
C ILE A 52 5.73 9.37 -3.66
N GLY A 53 7.04 9.38 -3.68
CA GLY A 53 7.85 10.54 -3.27
C GLY A 53 9.25 10.12 -2.86
N ALA A 54 10.15 11.09 -2.70
CA ALA A 54 11.52 10.86 -2.29
C ALA A 54 11.63 10.09 -0.95
N SER A 55 12.77 9.43 -0.72
CA SER A 55 13.01 8.78 0.57
C SER A 55 12.94 9.80 1.71
N GLY A 56 12.30 9.44 2.82
CA GLY A 56 12.16 10.32 3.98
C GLY A 56 11.15 11.46 3.86
N CYS A 57 10.35 11.57 2.77
CA CYS A 57 9.33 12.62 2.64
C CYS A 57 8.06 12.38 3.49
N GLY A 58 7.96 11.28 4.24
CA GLY A 58 6.83 11.06 5.15
C GLY A 58 5.77 10.07 4.67
N LYS A 59 5.96 9.33 3.57
CA LYS A 59 5.00 8.34 3.04
C LYS A 59 4.56 7.31 4.10
N SER A 60 5.53 6.63 4.73
CA SER A 60 5.23 5.67 5.79
C SER A 60 4.65 6.34 7.05
N THR A 61 4.95 7.61 7.29
CA THR A 61 4.35 8.40 8.36
C THR A 61 2.86 8.60 8.10
N LEU A 62 2.49 8.96 6.87
CA LEU A 62 1.10 9.11 6.43
C LEU A 62 0.33 7.79 6.57
N LEU A 63 0.93 6.68 6.11
CA LEU A 63 0.35 5.35 6.22
C LEU A 63 0.14 4.92 7.68
N ARG A 64 1.12 5.19 8.57
CA ARG A 64 1.01 4.90 10.00
C ARG A 64 -0.06 5.74 10.69
N ALA A 65 -0.27 6.98 10.26
CA ALA A 65 -1.39 7.81 10.72
C ALA A 65 -2.73 7.19 10.34
N ALA A 66 -2.87 6.70 9.10
CA ALA A 66 -4.04 5.97 8.62
C ALA A 66 -4.31 4.67 9.39
N ALA A 67 -3.25 3.99 9.82
CA ALA A 67 -3.33 2.77 10.63
C ALA A 67 -3.66 3.04 12.11
N GLY A 68 -3.74 4.31 12.55
CA GLY A 68 -3.87 4.67 13.95
C GLY A 68 -2.65 4.32 14.82
N LEU A 69 -1.49 4.09 14.19
CA LEU A 69 -0.24 3.75 14.87
C LEU A 69 0.53 4.98 15.34
N ASN A 70 0.31 6.12 14.71
CA ASN A 70 0.88 7.41 15.09
C ASN A 70 -0.25 8.40 15.36
N ARG A 71 -0.10 9.18 16.44
CA ARG A 71 -0.99 10.31 16.69
C ARG A 71 -0.54 11.48 15.83
N ILE A 72 -1.41 11.99 14.96
CA ILE A 72 -1.15 13.16 14.14
C ILE A 72 -1.12 14.45 14.99
N THR A 73 -0.39 15.46 14.53
CA THR A 73 -0.26 16.74 15.25
C THR A 73 -1.25 17.81 14.79
N GLY A 74 -1.84 17.62 13.61
CA GLY A 74 -2.87 18.49 13.06
C GLY A 74 -3.75 17.77 12.06
N GLY A 75 -4.96 18.28 11.82
CA GLY A 75 -5.93 17.67 10.91
C GLY A 75 -6.59 16.42 11.45
N GLN A 76 -7.10 15.58 10.53
CA GLN A 76 -7.83 14.37 10.85
C GLN A 76 -7.66 13.29 9.80
N VAL A 77 -7.64 12.03 10.23
CA VAL A 77 -7.83 10.86 9.35
C VAL A 77 -9.15 10.20 9.71
N GLY A 78 -9.94 9.85 8.71
CA GLY A 78 -11.23 9.16 8.88
C GLY A 78 -11.32 7.89 8.04
N ILE A 79 -12.02 6.86 8.55
CA ILE A 79 -12.39 5.65 7.83
C ILE A 79 -13.90 5.54 7.82
N GLY A 80 -14.51 5.57 6.62
CA GLY A 80 -15.94 5.84 6.50
C GLY A 80 -16.27 7.18 7.16
N ASN A 81 -17.25 7.18 8.05
CA ASN A 81 -17.67 8.37 8.78
C ASN A 81 -17.04 8.46 10.20
N THR A 82 -16.00 7.69 10.49
CA THR A 82 -15.44 7.60 11.85
C THR A 82 -13.99 8.06 11.86
N PRO A 83 -13.62 9.03 12.74
CA PRO A 83 -12.23 9.41 12.94
C PRO A 83 -11.36 8.25 13.43
N VAL A 84 -10.14 8.19 12.92
CA VAL A 84 -9.11 7.25 13.40
C VAL A 84 -8.54 7.78 14.72
N SER A 85 -8.82 7.08 15.81
CA SER A 85 -8.32 7.43 17.16
C SER A 85 -7.35 6.41 17.76
N GLY A 86 -7.03 5.35 17.02
CA GLY A 86 -6.16 4.24 17.40
C GLY A 86 -6.32 3.08 16.42
N LEU A 87 -5.95 1.88 16.84
CA LEU A 87 -6.06 0.69 16.00
C LEU A 87 -7.53 0.42 15.62
N ASP A 88 -7.80 0.35 14.33
CA ASP A 88 -9.13 0.09 13.79
C ASP A 88 -9.19 -1.33 13.21
N GLN A 89 -10.23 -2.09 13.58
CA GLN A 89 -10.39 -3.45 13.10
C GLN A 89 -10.73 -3.53 11.60
N ARG A 90 -11.22 -2.46 11.01
CA ARG A 90 -11.52 -2.33 9.58
C ARG A 90 -10.26 -2.16 8.74
N VAL A 91 -9.10 -1.95 9.38
CA VAL A 91 -7.81 -1.71 8.72
C VAL A 91 -6.90 -2.91 8.88
N ALA A 92 -6.22 -3.28 7.80
CA ALA A 92 -5.06 -4.16 7.84
C ALA A 92 -3.83 -3.46 7.28
N VAL A 93 -2.66 -3.83 7.80
CA VAL A 93 -1.38 -3.23 7.39
C VAL A 93 -0.42 -4.32 6.94
N GLY A 94 0.10 -4.18 5.70
CA GLY A 94 1.28 -4.88 5.23
C GLY A 94 2.50 -3.96 5.37
N PHE A 95 3.40 -4.29 6.28
CA PHE A 95 4.61 -3.49 6.53
C PHE A 95 5.72 -3.84 5.54
N GLN A 96 6.64 -2.91 5.34
CA GLN A 96 7.85 -3.08 4.52
C GLN A 96 8.66 -4.30 4.98
N GLU A 97 8.87 -4.44 6.30
CA GLU A 97 9.39 -5.67 6.88
C GLU A 97 8.25 -6.65 7.16
N PRO A 98 8.38 -7.95 6.84
CA PRO A 98 7.31 -8.93 7.04
C PRO A 98 6.83 -9.07 8.49
N ARG A 99 7.69 -8.79 9.47
CA ARG A 99 7.40 -8.87 10.92
C ARG A 99 6.67 -10.15 11.32
N LEU A 100 7.15 -11.28 10.78
CA LEU A 100 6.62 -12.57 11.14
C LEU A 100 7.12 -12.98 12.54
N LEU A 101 6.25 -13.67 13.29
CA LEU A 101 6.63 -14.25 14.58
C LEU A 101 7.54 -15.46 14.33
N PRO A 102 8.84 -15.43 14.72
CA PRO A 102 9.82 -16.43 14.32
C PRO A 102 9.58 -17.80 14.95
N TRP A 103 8.84 -17.86 16.05
CA TRP A 103 8.47 -19.10 16.75
C TRP A 103 7.18 -19.75 16.25
N ARG A 104 6.44 -19.09 15.34
CA ARG A 104 5.22 -19.59 14.73
C ARG A 104 5.48 -20.11 13.33
N THR A 105 4.63 -21.03 12.87
CA THR A 105 4.64 -21.50 11.48
C THR A 105 4.14 -20.40 10.53
N VAL A 106 4.32 -20.61 9.23
CA VAL A 106 3.76 -19.78 8.17
C VAL A 106 2.23 -19.70 8.31
N ALA A 107 1.56 -20.84 8.46
CA ALA A 107 0.11 -20.89 8.66
C ALA A 107 -0.33 -20.14 9.92
N ASP A 108 0.39 -20.31 11.04
CA ASP A 108 0.08 -19.60 12.29
C ASP A 108 0.31 -18.10 12.18
N ASN A 109 1.29 -17.65 11.39
CA ASN A 109 1.49 -16.23 11.11
C ASN A 109 0.31 -15.65 10.31
N VAL A 110 -0.21 -16.36 9.30
CA VAL A 110 -1.41 -15.93 8.57
C VAL A 110 -2.63 -15.92 9.51
N ALA A 111 -2.76 -16.91 10.37
CA ALA A 111 -3.87 -17.01 11.35
C ALA A 111 -3.97 -15.79 12.28
N LEU A 112 -2.87 -15.08 12.55
CA LEU A 112 -2.90 -13.83 13.34
C LEU A 112 -3.75 -12.72 12.70
N GLY A 113 -3.95 -12.77 11.40
CA GLY A 113 -4.78 -11.80 10.69
C GLY A 113 -6.27 -12.09 10.79
N LEU A 114 -6.68 -13.30 11.12
CA LEU A 114 -8.08 -13.69 11.12
C LEU A 114 -8.92 -12.89 12.12
N PRO A 115 -10.20 -12.60 11.78
CA PRO A 115 -11.13 -12.00 12.71
C PRO A 115 -11.30 -12.82 13.99
N GLN A 116 -11.55 -12.13 15.12
CA GLN A 116 -11.82 -12.81 16.38
C GLN A 116 -13.14 -13.58 16.32
N GLY A 117 -13.17 -14.76 16.92
CA GLY A 117 -14.39 -15.58 17.02
C GLY A 117 -14.74 -16.38 15.75
N ILE A 118 -13.88 -16.35 14.71
CA ILE A 118 -14.10 -17.18 13.50
C ILE A 118 -14.10 -18.67 13.86
N PRO A 119 -15.07 -19.49 13.38
CA PRO A 119 -15.07 -20.93 13.59
C PRO A 119 -13.79 -21.60 13.08
N LYS A 120 -13.29 -22.58 13.84
CA LYS A 120 -11.99 -23.23 13.54
C LYS A 120 -11.91 -23.83 12.13
N THR A 121 -13.00 -24.42 11.66
CA THR A 121 -13.08 -24.97 10.28
C THR A 121 -12.89 -23.89 9.24
N ARG A 122 -13.66 -22.79 9.35
CA ARG A 122 -13.57 -21.63 8.43
C ARG A 122 -12.19 -20.95 8.50
N ALA A 123 -11.61 -20.85 9.71
CA ALA A 123 -10.26 -20.35 9.90
C ALA A 123 -9.22 -21.16 9.10
N GLN A 124 -9.29 -22.48 9.20
CA GLN A 124 -8.39 -23.39 8.48
C GLN A 124 -8.57 -23.34 6.96
N GLU A 125 -9.80 -23.22 6.50
CA GLU A 125 -10.12 -23.06 5.08
C GLU A 125 -9.54 -21.75 4.54
N ARG A 126 -9.76 -20.65 5.24
CA ARG A 126 -9.25 -19.32 4.85
C ARG A 126 -7.73 -19.27 4.82
N ILE A 127 -7.06 -19.85 5.80
CA ILE A 127 -5.59 -19.94 5.81
C ILE A 127 -5.08 -20.73 4.59
N ARG A 128 -5.69 -21.89 4.30
CA ARG A 128 -5.29 -22.72 3.15
C ARG A 128 -5.51 -21.99 1.82
N GLU A 129 -6.62 -21.30 1.69
CA GLU A 129 -6.93 -20.48 0.52
C GLU A 129 -5.86 -19.38 0.33
N LEU A 130 -5.60 -18.58 1.36
CA LEU A 130 -4.63 -17.48 1.29
C LEU A 130 -3.22 -17.99 1.00
N LEU A 131 -2.78 -19.08 1.63
CA LEU A 131 -1.47 -19.66 1.35
C LEU A 131 -1.36 -20.20 -0.07
N ARG A 132 -2.45 -20.73 -0.63
CA ARG A 132 -2.49 -21.14 -2.04
C ARG A 132 -2.40 -19.91 -2.96
N LEU A 133 -3.16 -18.86 -2.68
CA LEU A 133 -3.15 -17.61 -3.44
C LEU A 133 -1.75 -17.01 -3.53
N VAL A 134 -1.02 -16.96 -2.43
CA VAL A 134 0.37 -16.42 -2.42
C VAL A 134 1.44 -17.47 -2.82
N GLY A 135 1.03 -18.66 -3.28
CA GLY A 135 1.93 -19.73 -3.75
C GLY A 135 2.81 -20.33 -2.65
N LEU A 136 2.27 -20.46 -1.42
CA LEU A 136 2.99 -20.97 -0.25
C LEU A 136 2.27 -22.11 0.46
N ALA A 137 1.36 -22.83 -0.22
CA ALA A 137 0.61 -23.94 0.36
C ALA A 137 1.52 -25.03 0.96
N ASP A 138 2.61 -25.37 0.27
CA ASP A 138 3.56 -26.40 0.69
C ASP A 138 4.45 -25.97 1.87
N TYR A 139 4.47 -24.68 2.17
CA TYR A 139 5.28 -24.10 3.25
C TYR A 139 4.48 -23.80 4.52
N ALA A 140 3.22 -24.25 4.60
CA ALA A 140 2.31 -23.95 5.70
C ALA A 140 2.89 -24.26 7.09
N THR A 141 3.64 -25.37 7.22
CA THR A 141 4.25 -25.85 8.47
C THR A 141 5.65 -25.31 8.73
N HIS A 142 6.28 -24.63 7.76
CA HIS A 142 7.61 -24.06 7.89
C HIS A 142 7.60 -22.85 8.84
N ARG A 143 8.74 -22.54 9.41
CA ARG A 143 8.97 -21.35 10.23
C ARG A 143 9.63 -20.25 9.41
N PRO A 144 9.56 -18.97 9.82
CA PRO A 144 10.15 -17.85 9.09
C PRO A 144 11.63 -18.01 8.72
N LYS A 145 12.42 -18.69 9.56
CA LYS A 145 13.84 -18.98 9.28
C LYS A 145 14.09 -19.99 8.15
N GLU A 146 13.06 -20.71 7.73
CA GLU A 146 13.11 -21.79 6.74
C GLU A 146 12.61 -21.32 5.37
N ILE A 147 12.22 -20.05 5.24
CA ILE A 147 11.69 -19.44 4.01
C ILE A 147 12.52 -18.23 3.61
N SER A 148 12.48 -17.86 2.33
CA SER A 148 13.18 -16.67 1.81
C SER A 148 12.50 -15.37 2.26
N GLY A 149 13.21 -14.23 2.16
CA GLY A 149 12.65 -12.91 2.45
C GLY A 149 11.42 -12.58 1.59
N GLY A 150 11.45 -12.92 0.31
CA GLY A 150 10.30 -12.76 -0.58
C GLY A 150 9.11 -13.65 -0.20
N MET A 151 9.36 -14.88 0.27
CA MET A 151 8.30 -15.74 0.81
C MET A 151 7.72 -15.14 2.10
N ALA A 152 8.55 -14.61 2.99
CA ALA A 152 8.11 -13.94 4.22
C ALA A 152 7.23 -12.73 3.91
N GLN A 153 7.55 -11.94 2.85
CA GLN A 153 6.72 -10.82 2.41
C GLN A 153 5.35 -11.30 1.92
N ARG A 154 5.30 -12.40 1.16
CA ARG A 154 4.03 -13.00 0.73
C ARG A 154 3.18 -13.52 1.90
N VAL A 155 3.81 -14.08 2.95
CA VAL A 155 3.11 -14.45 4.19
C VAL A 155 2.54 -13.23 4.89
N SER A 156 3.29 -12.11 4.94
CA SER A 156 2.82 -10.85 5.53
C SER A 156 1.60 -10.29 4.78
N LEU A 157 1.60 -10.35 3.45
CA LEU A 157 0.45 -9.96 2.64
C LEU A 157 -0.76 -10.87 2.90
N ALA A 158 -0.56 -12.20 2.93
CA ALA A 158 -1.62 -13.15 3.25
C ALA A 158 -2.21 -12.91 4.65
N ARG A 159 -1.38 -12.57 5.64
CA ARG A 159 -1.82 -12.20 6.99
C ARG A 159 -2.68 -10.93 6.98
N ALA A 160 -2.31 -9.92 6.20
CA ALA A 160 -3.10 -8.69 6.09
C ALA A 160 -4.47 -8.97 5.43
N LEU A 161 -4.49 -9.75 4.35
CA LEU A 161 -5.71 -10.17 3.65
C LEU A 161 -6.61 -11.10 4.49
N ALA A 162 -6.03 -11.86 5.43
CA ALA A 162 -6.80 -12.74 6.32
C ALA A 162 -7.80 -11.97 7.19
N ARG A 163 -7.57 -10.69 7.42
CA ARG A 163 -8.43 -9.81 8.22
C ARG A 163 -9.74 -9.43 7.50
N GLU A 164 -9.83 -9.62 6.19
CA GLU A 164 -10.94 -9.14 5.35
C GLU A 164 -11.20 -7.63 5.58
N PRO A 165 -10.17 -6.79 5.41
CA PRO A 165 -10.25 -5.38 5.82
C PRO A 165 -11.10 -4.55 4.87
N GLY A 166 -11.73 -3.48 5.39
CA GLY A 166 -12.33 -2.43 4.57
C GLY A 166 -11.31 -1.49 3.94
N VAL A 167 -10.13 -1.34 4.59
CA VAL A 167 -8.98 -0.57 4.10
C VAL A 167 -7.70 -1.39 4.29
N LEU A 168 -6.97 -1.60 3.22
CA LEU A 168 -5.67 -2.27 3.20
C LEU A 168 -4.55 -1.24 2.99
N LEU A 169 -3.67 -1.12 3.97
CA LEU A 169 -2.53 -0.22 3.95
C LEU A 169 -1.27 -1.02 3.67
N LEU A 170 -0.54 -0.69 2.60
CA LEU A 170 0.65 -1.41 2.14
C LEU A 170 1.85 -0.48 2.10
N ASP A 171 2.88 -0.78 2.90
CA ASP A 171 4.15 -0.03 2.95
C ASP A 171 5.23 -0.82 2.22
N GLU A 172 5.55 -0.43 0.98
CA GLU A 172 6.54 -1.07 0.10
C GLU A 172 6.39 -2.62 0.00
N PRO A 173 5.18 -3.14 -0.28
CA PRO A 173 4.87 -4.57 -0.10
C PRO A 173 5.65 -5.50 -1.01
N PHE A 174 6.20 -4.99 -2.11
CA PHE A 174 6.91 -5.79 -3.12
C PHE A 174 8.41 -5.47 -3.21
N GLY A 175 8.93 -4.58 -2.37
CA GLY A 175 10.33 -4.13 -2.41
C GLY A 175 11.36 -5.24 -2.23
N ALA A 176 11.06 -6.27 -1.45
CA ALA A 176 11.97 -7.39 -1.19
C ALA A 176 11.84 -8.56 -2.20
N LEU A 177 10.98 -8.42 -3.25
CA LEU A 177 10.73 -9.46 -4.23
C LEU A 177 11.66 -9.32 -5.45
N ASP A 178 12.07 -10.45 -6.02
CA ASP A 178 12.66 -10.47 -7.36
C ASP A 178 11.66 -10.00 -8.42
N ALA A 179 12.14 -9.58 -9.59
CA ALA A 179 11.33 -8.95 -10.62
C ALA A 179 10.14 -9.82 -11.09
N LEU A 180 10.35 -11.13 -11.30
CA LEU A 180 9.29 -12.02 -11.77
C LEU A 180 8.25 -12.28 -10.69
N THR A 181 8.69 -12.49 -9.45
CA THR A 181 7.79 -12.67 -8.31
C THR A 181 7.00 -11.39 -8.04
N ARG A 182 7.63 -10.21 -8.16
CA ARG A 182 6.96 -8.91 -8.00
C ARG A 182 5.81 -8.77 -9.00
N ILE A 183 6.06 -9.01 -10.29
CA ILE A 183 5.01 -8.95 -11.33
C ILE A 183 3.83 -9.86 -10.97
N LYS A 184 4.11 -11.13 -10.63
CA LYS A 184 3.05 -12.10 -10.26
C LYS A 184 2.26 -11.65 -9.02
N MET A 185 2.92 -11.04 -8.05
CA MET A 185 2.25 -10.58 -6.83
C MET A 185 1.42 -9.31 -7.04
N GLN A 186 1.86 -8.43 -7.93
CA GLN A 186 1.08 -7.27 -8.36
C GLN A 186 -0.19 -7.72 -9.09
N ASP A 187 -0.06 -8.64 -10.04
CA ASP A 187 -1.22 -9.22 -10.76
C ASP A 187 -2.18 -9.91 -9.78
N LEU A 188 -1.63 -10.70 -8.84
CA LEU A 188 -2.42 -11.35 -7.79
C LEU A 188 -3.19 -10.33 -6.92
N LEU A 189 -2.56 -9.22 -6.53
CA LEU A 189 -3.23 -8.18 -5.75
C LEU A 189 -4.43 -7.60 -6.53
N LEU A 190 -4.26 -7.34 -7.83
CA LEU A 190 -5.35 -6.88 -8.70
C LEU A 190 -6.45 -7.92 -8.86
N ASP A 191 -6.11 -9.21 -8.98
CA ASP A 191 -7.08 -10.29 -9.08
C ASP A 191 -7.90 -10.44 -7.80
N ILE A 192 -7.27 -10.38 -6.64
CA ILE A 192 -7.95 -10.39 -5.33
C ILE A 192 -8.85 -9.16 -5.22
N HIS A 193 -8.32 -7.98 -5.52
CA HIS A 193 -9.07 -6.73 -5.45
C HIS A 193 -10.29 -6.73 -6.39
N ARG A 194 -10.19 -7.34 -7.57
CA ARG A 194 -11.31 -7.45 -8.51
C ARG A 194 -12.42 -8.38 -7.99
N GLN A 195 -12.05 -9.44 -7.26
CA GLN A 195 -13.00 -10.39 -6.69
C GLN A 195 -13.70 -9.86 -5.43
N ASP A 196 -12.93 -9.19 -4.57
CA ASP A 196 -13.39 -8.60 -3.32
C ASP A 196 -12.75 -7.22 -3.14
N PRO A 197 -13.31 -6.18 -3.80
CA PRO A 197 -12.74 -4.86 -3.79
C PRO A 197 -12.61 -4.32 -2.36
N THR A 198 -11.40 -3.92 -2.02
CA THR A 198 -11.00 -3.32 -0.74
C THR A 198 -10.33 -2.00 -1.05
N THR A 199 -10.52 -0.96 -0.27
CA THR A 199 -9.79 0.30 -0.47
C THR A 199 -8.33 0.08 -0.14
N ILE A 200 -7.43 0.38 -1.08
CA ILE A 200 -5.99 0.16 -0.91
C ILE A 200 -5.25 1.49 -0.92
N LEU A 201 -4.47 1.74 0.13
CA LEU A 201 -3.45 2.79 0.15
C LEU A 201 -2.08 2.13 0.10
N LEU A 202 -1.40 2.28 -1.03
CA LEU A 202 -0.08 1.72 -1.30
C LEU A 202 0.99 2.80 -1.19
N VAL A 203 1.99 2.60 -0.38
CA VAL A 203 3.21 3.41 -0.35
C VAL A 203 4.30 2.67 -1.10
N THR A 204 4.90 3.32 -2.09
CA THR A 204 6.01 2.75 -2.85
C THR A 204 6.97 3.84 -3.33
N HIS A 205 8.21 3.47 -3.61
CA HIS A 205 9.18 4.30 -4.33
C HIS A 205 9.28 3.91 -5.82
N ASP A 206 8.58 2.85 -6.23
CA ASP A 206 8.55 2.36 -7.61
C ASP A 206 7.38 3.01 -8.36
N VAL A 207 7.71 3.94 -9.27
CA VAL A 207 6.72 4.68 -10.09
C VAL A 207 5.95 3.73 -11.01
N GLU A 208 6.62 2.69 -11.54
CA GLU A 208 6.00 1.72 -12.44
C GLU A 208 4.95 0.87 -11.70
N GLU A 209 5.28 0.45 -10.48
CA GLU A 209 4.33 -0.22 -9.59
C GLU A 209 3.11 0.66 -9.29
N ALA A 210 3.33 1.91 -8.93
CA ALA A 210 2.26 2.87 -8.64
C ALA A 210 1.33 3.06 -9.84
N LEU A 211 1.90 3.26 -11.03
CA LEU A 211 1.13 3.44 -12.27
C LEU A 211 0.38 2.17 -12.70
N TYR A 212 0.94 0.99 -12.44
CA TYR A 212 0.31 -0.26 -12.81
C TYR A 212 -0.88 -0.61 -11.91
N LEU A 213 -0.74 -0.39 -10.59
CA LEU A 213 -1.71 -0.85 -9.60
C LEU A 213 -2.82 0.14 -9.27
N SER A 214 -2.61 1.45 -9.45
CA SER A 214 -3.47 2.43 -8.78
C SER A 214 -4.40 3.17 -9.73
N ASP A 215 -5.60 3.49 -9.25
CA ASP A 215 -6.52 4.39 -9.95
C ASP A 215 -6.03 5.84 -9.89
N ARG A 216 -5.38 6.22 -8.77
CA ARG A 216 -4.69 7.50 -8.61
C ARG A 216 -3.33 7.36 -7.97
N VAL A 217 -2.40 8.19 -8.39
CA VAL A 217 -1.08 8.34 -7.79
C VAL A 217 -0.96 9.72 -7.18
N ILE A 218 -0.63 9.77 -5.88
CA ILE A 218 -0.36 10.98 -5.13
C ILE A 218 1.16 11.12 -4.98
N VAL A 219 1.69 12.26 -5.43
CA VAL A 219 3.10 12.61 -5.26
C VAL A 219 3.24 13.45 -4.01
N LEU A 220 4.00 12.93 -3.03
CA LEU A 220 4.44 13.69 -1.86
C LEU A 220 5.81 14.29 -2.14
N GLY A 221 5.91 15.60 -2.02
CA GLY A 221 7.15 16.33 -2.23
C GLY A 221 7.33 17.45 -1.21
N LYS A 222 8.56 17.92 -1.10
CA LYS A 222 8.90 19.10 -0.30
C LYS A 222 8.98 20.32 -1.23
N PRO A 223 8.21 21.39 -0.97
CA PRO A 223 8.27 22.60 -1.80
C PRO A 223 9.62 23.35 -1.69
N ALA A 224 10.41 23.05 -0.64
CA ALA A 224 11.79 23.53 -0.43
C ALA A 224 12.55 22.48 0.40
N PRO A 225 13.91 22.46 0.39
CA PRO A 225 14.72 21.44 1.07
C PRO A 225 14.37 21.19 2.53
N ASP A 226 14.08 22.24 3.28
CA ASP A 226 13.78 22.17 4.71
C ASP A 226 12.26 22.24 5.02
N ALA A 227 11.42 22.32 3.98
CA ALA A 227 9.99 22.35 4.17
C ALA A 227 9.43 20.95 4.49
N PRO A 228 8.33 20.86 5.25
CA PRO A 228 7.58 19.63 5.39
C PRO A 228 6.98 19.21 4.04
N ALA A 229 6.80 17.92 3.88
CA ALA A 229 6.20 17.41 2.64
C ALA A 229 4.68 17.66 2.62
N THR A 230 4.20 17.91 1.42
CA THR A 230 2.78 18.04 1.08
C THR A 230 2.49 17.34 -0.25
N ILE A 231 1.24 17.33 -0.69
CA ILE A 231 0.89 16.85 -2.02
C ILE A 231 1.35 17.88 -3.07
N THR A 232 2.24 17.46 -3.97
CA THR A 232 2.71 18.29 -5.08
C THR A 232 1.94 18.02 -6.36
N ARG A 233 1.48 16.77 -6.55
CA ARG A 233 0.71 16.36 -7.74
C ARG A 233 -0.22 15.20 -7.40
N VAL A 234 -1.36 15.17 -8.09
CA VAL A 234 -2.27 14.01 -8.12
C VAL A 234 -2.46 13.63 -9.58
N VAL A 235 -2.24 12.36 -9.87
CA VAL A 235 -2.40 11.78 -11.20
C VAL A 235 -3.52 10.78 -11.18
N THR A 236 -4.52 10.93 -12.02
CA THR A 236 -5.59 9.94 -12.21
C THR A 236 -5.27 9.11 -13.45
N ILE A 237 -5.38 7.79 -13.34
CA ILE A 237 -5.10 6.85 -14.41
C ILE A 237 -6.43 6.29 -14.90
N SER A 238 -6.82 6.62 -16.12
CA SER A 238 -8.14 6.28 -16.67
C SER A 238 -8.23 4.85 -17.22
N ASP A 239 -7.08 4.20 -17.45
CA ASP A 239 -7.02 2.87 -18.03
C ASP A 239 -7.53 1.82 -17.03
N ALA A 240 -8.43 0.96 -17.50
CA ALA A 240 -8.95 -0.14 -16.68
C ALA A 240 -7.88 -1.19 -16.38
N HIS A 241 -8.02 -1.86 -15.23
CA HIS A 241 -7.18 -3.01 -14.88
C HIS A 241 -7.62 -4.31 -15.59
N PRO A 242 -6.68 -5.21 -15.95
CA PRO A 242 -5.23 -5.06 -15.88
C PRO A 242 -4.73 -4.12 -17.00
N ARG A 243 -3.76 -3.28 -16.68
CA ARG A 243 -3.15 -2.36 -17.63
C ARG A 243 -2.06 -3.03 -18.44
N ASP A 244 -1.84 -2.55 -19.66
CA ASP A 244 -0.67 -2.93 -20.44
C ASP A 244 0.57 -2.20 -19.89
N ARG A 245 1.51 -2.96 -19.30
CA ARG A 245 2.78 -2.43 -18.77
C ARG A 245 3.63 -1.74 -19.83
N ALA A 246 3.41 -2.09 -21.13
CA ALA A 246 4.11 -1.49 -22.26
C ALA A 246 3.35 -0.32 -22.91
N SER A 247 2.24 0.13 -22.32
CA SER A 247 1.45 1.25 -22.82
C SER A 247 2.32 2.50 -22.95
N LYS A 248 2.15 3.21 -24.07
CA LYS A 248 2.89 4.48 -24.33
C LYS A 248 2.51 5.55 -23.33
N GLU A 249 1.25 5.59 -22.92
CA GLU A 249 0.69 6.54 -21.95
C GLU A 249 1.35 6.34 -20.60
N LEU A 250 1.42 5.10 -20.10
CA LEU A 250 2.08 4.78 -18.83
C LEU A 250 3.59 5.03 -18.90
N THR A 251 4.21 4.75 -20.05
CA THR A 251 5.64 5.03 -20.26
C THR A 251 5.94 6.52 -20.21
N ALA A 252 5.11 7.36 -20.87
CA ALA A 252 5.26 8.81 -20.83
C ALA A 252 5.06 9.35 -19.40
N LEU A 253 3.99 8.93 -18.74
CA LEU A 253 3.67 9.34 -17.38
C LEU A 253 4.75 8.92 -16.37
N ARG A 254 5.33 7.72 -16.54
CA ARG A 254 6.48 7.27 -15.76
C ARG A 254 7.68 8.22 -15.91
N ALA A 255 7.99 8.61 -17.15
CA ALA A 255 9.10 9.53 -17.40
C ALA A 255 8.87 10.91 -16.75
N GLU A 256 7.65 11.44 -16.81
CA GLU A 256 7.28 12.69 -16.14
C GLU A 256 7.44 12.61 -14.62
N LEU A 257 6.90 11.55 -14.00
CA LEU A 257 6.96 11.37 -12.55
C LEU A 257 8.38 11.15 -12.05
N LEU A 258 9.22 10.41 -12.79
CA LEU A 258 10.63 10.25 -12.45
C LEU A 258 11.39 11.58 -12.50
N ALA A 259 11.13 12.42 -13.51
CA ALA A 259 11.71 13.76 -13.61
C ALA A 259 11.29 14.66 -12.43
N GLU A 260 10.01 14.61 -12.03
CA GLU A 260 9.50 15.36 -10.87
C GLU A 260 10.13 14.89 -9.54
N LEU A 261 10.41 13.59 -9.42
CA LEU A 261 11.08 13.02 -8.26
C LEU A 261 12.62 13.26 -8.25
N GLY A 262 13.15 13.98 -9.23
CA GLY A 262 14.58 14.32 -9.32
C GLY A 262 15.46 13.17 -9.84
N VAL A 263 14.86 12.14 -10.44
CA VAL A 263 15.61 11.12 -11.16
C VAL A 263 15.87 11.66 -12.57
N GLU A 264 17.01 12.36 -12.76
CA GLU A 264 17.41 12.85 -14.07
C GLU A 264 17.55 11.69 -15.07
N LYS A 265 17.14 11.92 -16.33
CA LYS A 265 17.50 11.04 -17.43
C LYS A 265 19.03 10.95 -17.45
N ALA A 266 19.55 9.73 -17.33
CA ALA A 266 20.97 9.53 -17.63
C ALA A 266 21.23 10.14 -19.02
N ASP A 267 22.07 11.17 -19.07
CA ASP A 267 22.51 11.81 -20.31
C ASP A 267 23.10 10.69 -21.18
N THR A 268 22.38 10.34 -22.24
CA THR A 268 22.92 9.52 -23.32
C THR A 268 23.86 10.39 -24.15
N THR A 269 24.98 10.76 -23.55
CA THR A 269 26.11 11.26 -24.32
C THR A 269 26.68 10.05 -25.06
N PRO A 270 26.68 10.04 -26.41
CA PRO A 270 27.30 8.96 -27.16
C PRO A 270 28.79 8.95 -26.81
N VAL A 271 29.29 7.79 -26.38
CA VAL A 271 30.73 7.56 -26.23
C VAL A 271 31.33 7.78 -27.61
N PRO A 272 32.27 8.73 -27.77
CA PRO A 272 32.93 8.90 -29.07
C PRO A 272 33.75 7.65 -29.37
N ALA A 273 33.63 7.17 -30.63
CA ALA A 273 34.27 5.98 -31.18
C ALA A 273 35.80 6.08 -31.19
#